data_1ebec3a6bfda3c6fdb6d9c4ede6234cc
#
_entry.id   1ebec3a6bfda3c6fdb6d9c4ede6234cc
#
_cell.length_a   1.000
_cell.length_b   1.000
_cell.length_c   1.000
_cell.angle_alpha   90.00
_cell.angle_beta   90.00
_cell.angle_gamma   90.00
#
_symmetry.space_group_name_H-M   'P 1'
#
loop_
_entity.id
_entity.type
_entity.pdbx_description
1 polymer ?
#
loop_
_entity_poly.entity_id
_entity_poly.type
_entity_poly.pdbx_seq_one_letter_code
_entity_poly.pdbx_strand_id
1 'polypeptide(L)'
;FYFFLPPYSELWWDSVYRSGQTEEYLYARQAAMEALIAYDNVQIYDFQTDEDIILNLDYYMDPIHFSADVNQFIVVKAKEADTAYLVTKENLSDRCSAMRELAEKITNR
;
A
#
# COMPACT_ATOMS: atom_id res chain seq x y z
N PHE A 1 15.82 3.88 -8.99
CA PHE A 1 15.12 4.41 -7.80
C PHE A 1 14.08 3.41 -7.33
N TYR A 2 14.04 3.20 -6.01
CA TYR A 2 13.07 2.33 -5.36
C TYR A 2 12.06 3.18 -4.63
N PHE A 3 10.79 3.02 -4.99
CA PHE A 3 9.67 3.66 -4.28
C PHE A 3 8.81 2.57 -3.67
N PHE A 4 8.25 2.84 -2.51
CA PHE A 4 7.30 1.91 -1.93
C PHE A 4 6.10 2.65 -1.36
N LEU A 5 4.96 1.99 -1.40
CA LEU A 5 3.74 2.47 -0.76
C LEU A 5 3.67 1.80 0.62
N PRO A 6 3.79 2.59 1.69
CA PRO A 6 3.87 2.01 3.03
C PRO A 6 2.55 1.37 3.46
N PRO A 7 2.61 0.27 4.21
CA PRO A 7 1.41 -0.42 4.67
C PRO A 7 0.79 0.32 5.86
N TYR A 8 -0.06 1.30 5.59
CA TYR A 8 -0.81 1.99 6.64
C TYR A 8 -1.83 1.04 7.26
N SER A 9 -2.03 1.12 8.59
CA SER A 9 -2.91 0.21 9.30
C SER A 9 -4.38 0.37 8.92
N GLU A 10 -5.20 -0.62 9.32
CA GLU A 10 -6.66 -0.54 9.15
C GLU A 10 -7.26 0.68 9.86
N LEU A 11 -6.65 1.14 10.96
CA LEU A 11 -7.12 2.35 11.66
C LEU A 11 -6.95 3.60 10.82
N TRP A 12 -5.89 3.67 10.04
CA TRP A 12 -5.68 4.79 9.13
C TRP A 12 -6.74 4.82 8.03
N TRP A 13 -7.03 3.67 7.42
CA TRP A 13 -8.04 3.57 6.38
C TRP A 13 -9.44 3.88 6.91
N ASP A 14 -9.75 3.44 8.13
CA ASP A 14 -11.01 3.78 8.79
C ASP A 14 -11.13 5.29 9.03
N SER A 15 -10.04 5.93 9.46
CA SER A 15 -9.98 7.38 9.67
C SER A 15 -10.21 8.15 8.36
N VAL A 16 -9.61 7.70 7.27
CA VAL A 16 -9.80 8.28 5.93
C VAL A 16 -11.26 8.18 5.50
N TYR A 17 -11.88 7.03 5.72
CA TYR A 17 -13.28 6.83 5.41
C TYR A 17 -14.19 7.77 6.22
N ARG A 18 -13.96 7.87 7.51
CA ARG A 18 -14.74 8.73 8.40
C ARG A 18 -14.65 10.21 8.02
N SER A 19 -13.52 10.63 7.47
CA SER A 19 -13.31 12.00 6.99
C SER A 19 -13.87 12.23 5.58
N GLY A 20 -14.42 11.19 4.94
CA GLY A 20 -14.97 11.29 3.60
C GLY A 20 -13.95 11.40 2.49
N GLN A 21 -12.71 10.95 2.72
CA GLN A 21 -11.59 11.15 1.80
C GLN A 21 -11.10 9.88 1.12
N THR A 22 -11.83 8.77 1.22
CA THR A 22 -11.38 7.49 0.64
C THR A 22 -11.09 7.61 -0.86
N GLU A 23 -12.01 8.21 -1.63
CA GLU A 23 -11.81 8.32 -3.08
C GLU A 23 -10.61 9.19 -3.44
N GLU A 24 -10.38 10.26 -2.70
CA GLU A 24 -9.23 11.15 -2.94
C GLU A 24 -7.90 10.43 -2.71
N TYR A 25 -7.81 9.64 -1.65
CA TYR A 25 -6.59 8.86 -1.38
C TYR A 25 -6.38 7.73 -2.37
N LEU A 26 -7.44 7.03 -2.78
CA LEU A 26 -7.34 6.00 -3.80
C LEU A 26 -6.90 6.61 -5.14
N TYR A 27 -7.44 7.75 -5.50
CA TYR A 27 -7.05 8.47 -6.71
C TYR A 27 -5.59 8.91 -6.65
N ALA A 28 -5.17 9.50 -5.52
CA ALA A 28 -3.81 10.03 -5.36
C ALA A 28 -2.77 8.91 -5.47
N ARG A 29 -3.03 7.76 -4.85
CA ARG A 29 -2.11 6.63 -4.93
C ARG A 29 -2.03 6.06 -6.36
N GLN A 30 -3.14 5.97 -7.05
CA GLN A 30 -3.16 5.53 -8.45
C GLN A 30 -2.41 6.51 -9.35
N ALA A 31 -2.66 7.81 -9.22
CA ALA A 31 -1.99 8.84 -10.00
C ALA A 31 -0.48 8.84 -9.77
N ALA A 32 -0.03 8.64 -8.52
CA ALA A 32 1.38 8.56 -8.21
C ALA A 32 2.04 7.35 -8.88
N MET A 33 1.41 6.17 -8.81
CA MET A 33 1.93 4.97 -9.45
C MET A 33 1.98 5.11 -10.98
N GLU A 34 0.92 5.67 -11.59
CA GLU A 34 0.88 5.88 -13.03
C GLU A 34 1.99 6.82 -13.48
N ALA A 35 2.24 7.89 -12.74
CA ALA A 35 3.30 8.84 -13.06
C ALA A 35 4.70 8.21 -12.96
N LEU A 36 4.94 7.42 -11.90
CA LEU A 36 6.25 6.83 -11.64
C LEU A 36 6.57 5.63 -12.54
N ILE A 37 5.57 4.80 -12.85
CA ILE A 37 5.79 3.58 -13.63
C ILE A 37 6.21 3.86 -15.07
N ALA A 38 6.02 5.09 -15.54
CA ALA A 38 6.44 5.51 -16.87
C ALA A 38 7.96 5.56 -17.05
N TYR A 39 8.71 5.59 -15.95
CA TYR A 39 10.17 5.70 -15.96
C TYR A 39 10.81 4.33 -15.81
N ASP A 40 11.70 3.97 -16.75
CA ASP A 40 12.37 2.65 -16.75
C ASP A 40 13.30 2.44 -15.56
N ASN A 41 13.81 3.51 -14.96
CA ASN A 41 14.74 3.44 -13.83
C ASN A 41 14.03 3.49 -12.47
N VAL A 42 12.71 3.32 -12.45
CA VAL A 42 11.90 3.35 -11.23
C VAL A 42 11.30 1.98 -10.98
N GLN A 43 11.41 1.50 -9.75
CA GLN A 43 10.72 0.31 -9.25
C GLN A 43 9.78 0.73 -8.13
N ILE A 44 8.54 0.24 -8.17
CA ILE A 44 7.51 0.55 -7.18
C ILE A 44 7.07 -0.74 -6.51
N TYR A 45 7.04 -0.71 -5.18
CA TYR A 45 6.58 -1.86 -4.37
C TYR A 45 5.35 -1.42 -3.56
N ASP A 46 4.25 -2.13 -3.72
CA ASP A 46 2.99 -1.80 -3.07
C ASP A 46 2.75 -2.74 -1.89
N PHE A 47 2.92 -2.23 -0.68
CA PHE A 47 2.65 -2.98 0.56
C PHE A 47 1.30 -2.63 1.17
N GLN A 48 0.55 -1.71 0.56
CA GLN A 48 -0.71 -1.23 1.13
C GLN A 48 -1.84 -2.25 1.03
N THR A 49 -1.70 -3.26 0.17
CA THR A 49 -2.68 -4.33 0.03
C THR A 49 -2.32 -5.59 0.81
N ASP A 50 -1.27 -5.58 1.60
CA ASP A 50 -0.85 -6.74 2.40
C ASP A 50 -1.73 -6.86 3.64
N GLU A 51 -2.79 -7.67 3.54
CA GLU A 51 -3.75 -7.87 4.64
C GLU A 51 -3.10 -8.41 5.91
N ASP A 52 -2.11 -9.28 5.76
CA ASP A 52 -1.44 -9.89 6.92
C ASP A 52 -0.74 -8.85 7.78
N ILE A 53 -0.28 -7.77 7.15
CA ILE A 53 0.36 -6.66 7.86
C ILE A 53 -0.68 -5.65 8.34
N ILE A 54 -1.50 -5.12 7.42
CA ILE A 54 -2.33 -3.95 7.74
C ILE A 54 -3.49 -4.26 8.68
N LEU A 55 -3.94 -5.52 8.74
CA LEU A 55 -4.99 -5.94 9.66
C LEU A 55 -4.47 -6.42 11.02
N ASN A 56 -3.16 -6.42 11.22
CA ASN A 56 -2.56 -6.82 12.48
C ASN A 56 -1.98 -5.59 13.20
N LEU A 57 -2.74 -5.06 14.15
CA LEU A 57 -2.37 -3.85 14.88
C LEU A 57 -1.13 -4.03 15.78
N ASP A 58 -0.71 -5.27 16.05
CA ASP A 58 0.50 -5.53 16.82
C ASP A 58 1.78 -5.06 16.11
N TYR A 59 1.71 -4.88 14.78
CA TYR A 59 2.83 -4.35 14.01
C TYR A 59 2.97 -2.83 14.09
N TYR A 60 2.04 -2.12 14.75
CA TYR A 60 2.00 -0.67 14.68
C TYR A 60 2.14 -0.01 16.04
N MET A 61 2.85 1.13 16.04
CA MET A 61 2.97 2.01 17.22
C MET A 61 1.85 3.05 17.24
N ASP A 62 1.35 3.43 16.06
CA ASP A 62 0.20 4.31 15.84
C ASP A 62 -0.41 3.96 14.48
N PRO A 63 -1.46 4.66 14.00
CA PRO A 63 -2.14 4.25 12.75
C PRO A 63 -1.26 4.13 11.50
N ILE A 64 -0.10 4.80 11.45
CA ILE A 64 0.75 4.80 10.26
C ILE A 64 2.19 4.32 10.49
N HIS A 65 2.66 4.30 11.74
CA HIS A 65 4.05 3.92 12.04
C HIS A 65 4.15 2.45 12.42
N PHE A 66 4.78 1.68 11.56
CA PHE A 66 4.96 0.25 11.74
C PHE A 66 6.31 -0.08 12.40
N SER A 67 6.40 -1.29 12.92
CA SER A 67 7.57 -1.77 13.68
C SER A 67 8.81 -1.95 12.80
N ALA A 68 9.96 -2.09 13.47
CA ALA A 68 11.23 -2.37 12.79
C ALA A 68 11.19 -3.67 11.98
N ASP A 69 10.43 -4.67 12.44
CA ASP A 69 10.27 -5.93 11.72
C ASP A 69 9.60 -5.73 10.37
N VAL A 70 8.57 -4.86 10.31
CA VAL A 70 7.91 -4.53 9.04
C VAL A 70 8.85 -3.75 8.14
N ASN A 71 9.64 -2.81 8.68
CA ASN A 71 10.66 -2.10 7.91
C ASN A 71 11.64 -3.07 7.27
N GLN A 72 12.13 -4.05 8.02
CA GLN A 72 13.07 -5.05 7.51
C GLN A 72 12.43 -5.91 6.41
N PHE A 73 11.17 -6.29 6.60
CA PHE A 73 10.39 -7.03 5.61
C PHE A 73 10.32 -6.26 4.29
N ILE A 74 10.01 -4.96 4.34
CA ILE A 74 9.92 -4.11 3.15
C ILE A 74 11.26 -4.09 2.41
N VAL A 75 12.36 -3.87 3.12
CA VAL A 75 13.70 -3.80 2.53
C VAL A 75 14.05 -5.11 1.85
N VAL A 76 13.79 -6.24 2.51
CA VAL A 76 14.11 -7.57 1.96
C VAL A 76 13.29 -7.83 0.70
N LYS A 77 11.99 -7.53 0.70
CA LYS A 77 11.13 -7.75 -0.47
C LYS A 77 11.55 -6.89 -1.65
N ALA A 78 11.95 -5.65 -1.41
CA ALA A 78 12.45 -4.77 -2.47
C ALA A 78 13.77 -5.30 -3.05
N LYS A 79 14.69 -5.77 -2.21
CA LYS A 79 15.96 -6.36 -2.67
C LYS A 79 15.75 -7.61 -3.50
N GLU A 80 14.77 -8.43 -3.13
CA GLU A 80 14.45 -9.67 -3.84
C GLU A 80 13.66 -9.42 -5.13
N ALA A 81 13.21 -8.19 -5.36
CA ALA A 81 12.27 -7.83 -6.44
C ALA A 81 11.04 -8.74 -6.42
N ASP A 82 10.47 -8.95 -5.23
CA ASP A 82 9.38 -9.89 -5.01
C ASP A 82 8.15 -9.49 -5.82
N THR A 83 7.71 -10.38 -6.70
CA THR A 83 6.61 -10.13 -7.63
C THR A 83 5.26 -9.96 -6.94
N ALA A 84 5.12 -10.41 -5.69
CA ALA A 84 3.90 -10.17 -4.92
C ALA A 84 3.67 -8.69 -4.64
N TYR A 85 4.75 -7.89 -4.62
CA TYR A 85 4.68 -6.46 -4.28
C TYR A 85 5.09 -5.55 -5.42
N LEU A 86 5.87 -6.03 -6.39
CA LEU A 86 6.36 -5.22 -7.51
C LEU A 86 5.20 -4.79 -8.41
N VAL A 87 5.07 -3.48 -8.57
CA VAL A 87 4.06 -2.90 -9.45
C VAL A 87 4.58 -2.87 -10.89
N THR A 88 3.78 -3.36 -11.83
CA THR A 88 4.08 -3.31 -13.26
C THR A 88 2.95 -2.61 -13.99
N LYS A 89 3.20 -2.22 -15.25
CA LYS A 89 2.15 -1.63 -16.09
C LYS A 89 0.98 -2.60 -16.24
N GLU A 90 1.27 -3.90 -16.29
CA GLU A 90 0.28 -4.95 -16.48
C GLU A 90 -0.58 -5.19 -15.24
N ASN A 91 -0.02 -5.04 -14.02
CA ASN A 91 -0.75 -5.34 -12.79
C ASN A 91 -1.27 -4.09 -12.05
N LEU A 92 -0.96 -2.89 -12.52
CA LEU A 92 -1.31 -1.66 -11.81
C LEU A 92 -2.82 -1.54 -11.59
N SER A 93 -3.61 -1.82 -12.62
CA SER A 93 -5.08 -1.75 -12.51
C SER A 93 -5.62 -2.73 -11.47
N ASP A 94 -5.10 -3.96 -11.45
CA ASP A 94 -5.50 -4.98 -10.47
C ASP A 94 -5.13 -4.56 -9.05
N ARG A 95 -3.98 -3.92 -8.87
CA ARG A 95 -3.57 -3.42 -7.56
C ARG A 95 -4.47 -2.30 -7.07
N CYS A 96 -4.89 -1.41 -7.95
CA CYS A 96 -5.85 -0.35 -7.60
C CYS A 96 -7.20 -0.95 -7.18
N SER A 97 -7.68 -1.95 -7.90
CA SER A 97 -8.92 -2.66 -7.55
C SER A 97 -8.81 -3.38 -6.21
N ALA A 98 -7.68 -4.04 -5.96
CA ALA A 98 -7.42 -4.74 -4.71
C ALA A 98 -7.41 -3.78 -3.52
N MET A 99 -6.80 -2.60 -3.67
CA MET A 99 -6.80 -1.60 -2.60
C MET A 99 -8.20 -1.07 -2.31
N ARG A 100 -8.99 -0.82 -3.35
CA ARG A 100 -10.38 -0.39 -3.18
C ARG A 100 -11.19 -1.45 -2.42
N GLU A 101 -11.08 -2.70 -2.82
CA GLU A 101 -11.77 -3.81 -2.15
C GLU A 101 -11.36 -3.93 -0.68
N LEU A 102 -10.07 -3.78 -0.40
CA LEU A 102 -9.57 -3.86 0.97
C LEU A 102 -10.06 -2.69 1.82
N ALA A 103 -10.04 -1.48 1.27
CA ALA A 103 -10.56 -0.29 1.97
C ALA A 103 -12.05 -0.46 2.29
N GLU A 104 -12.84 -0.97 1.36
CA GLU A 104 -14.26 -1.27 1.58
C GLU A 104 -14.46 -2.35 2.65
N LYS A 105 -13.66 -3.40 2.63
CA LYS A 105 -13.69 -4.46 3.62
C LYS A 105 -13.42 -3.93 5.04
N ILE A 106 -12.42 -3.06 5.17
CA ILE A 106 -12.08 -2.44 6.45
C ILE A 106 -13.23 -1.59 6.98
N THR A 107 -13.83 -0.78 6.12
CA THR A 107 -14.85 0.20 6.53
C THR A 107 -16.24 -0.42 6.73
N ASN A 108 -16.46 -1.62 6.23
CA ASN A 108 -17.74 -2.34 6.37
C ASN A 108 -17.75 -3.35 7.52
N ARG A 109 -16.74 -3.33 8.36
CA ARG A 109 -16.66 -4.22 9.52
C ARG A 109 -17.63 -3.85 10.64
#